data_dedca82ffe92decf2b207341b675fbb9
#
_entry.id   dedca82ffe92decf2b207341b675fbb9
#
_cell.length_a   1.000
_cell.length_b   1.000
_cell.length_c   1.000
_cell.angle_alpha   90.00
_cell.angle_beta   90.00
_cell.angle_gamma   90.00
#
_symmetry.space_group_name_H-M   'P 1'
#
loop_
_entity.id
_entity.type
_entity.pdbx_description
1 polymer ?
#
loop_
_entity_poly.entity_id
_entity_poly.type
_entity_poly.pdbx_seq_one_letter_code
_entity_poly.pdbx_strand_id
1 'polypeptide(L)'
;MDGEIGRDTRTKQQFNKDAIVPATFLSHGTLGVRDIDKTRRFYEEFFGFECVQHNNIAFCFRLNTHNRVVCVQTRRPLEMDMMTHWGLDVASEEEVDGAHANAEKHKDEYGIQKIMPPANQHGVYSFFMQDLDNNWWEVQHPPEPDHTDWYLKNGEHPNEAP
;
A
#
# COMPACT_ATOMS: atom_id res chain seq x y z
N MET A 1 19.09 16.98 17.34
CA MET A 1 18.06 15.97 17.72
C MET A 1 18.35 14.74 16.89
N ASP A 2 19.14 13.85 17.50
CA ASP A 2 19.56 12.61 16.84
C ASP A 2 18.36 11.65 16.89
N GLY A 3 17.56 11.68 15.81
CA GLY A 3 16.54 10.68 15.62
C GLY A 3 17.25 9.33 15.46
N GLU A 4 17.26 8.50 16.48
CA GLU A 4 17.52 7.09 16.33
C GLU A 4 16.53 6.57 15.28
N ILE A 5 17.01 6.40 14.05
CA ILE A 5 16.33 5.58 13.06
C ILE A 5 16.26 4.20 13.72
N GLY A 6 15.05 3.85 14.17
CA GLY A 6 14.83 2.67 15.00
C GLY A 6 15.55 1.49 14.41
N ARG A 7 16.38 0.85 15.22
CA ARG A 7 17.00 -0.42 14.87
C ARG A 7 15.90 -1.35 14.42
N ASP A 8 16.14 -1.95 13.27
CA ASP A 8 15.32 -3.00 12.71
C ASP A 8 14.91 -4.03 13.78
N THR A 9 13.70 -3.87 14.30
CA THR A 9 13.09 -4.75 15.29
C THR A 9 12.46 -5.98 14.63
N ARG A 10 12.86 -6.30 13.38
CA ARG A 10 12.40 -7.51 12.71
C ARG A 10 12.71 -8.70 13.60
N THR A 11 11.69 -9.18 14.28
CA THR A 11 11.79 -10.44 14.98
C THR A 11 11.93 -11.53 13.92
N LYS A 12 12.93 -12.41 14.07
CA LYS A 12 13.08 -13.61 13.24
C LYS A 12 11.97 -14.58 13.59
N GLN A 13 10.75 -14.26 13.20
CA GLN A 13 9.62 -15.13 13.42
C GLN A 13 9.41 -15.96 12.16
N GLN A 14 9.83 -17.20 12.20
CA GLN A 14 9.46 -18.19 11.17
C GLN A 14 8.21 -18.91 11.67
N PHE A 15 7.11 -18.74 10.96
CA PHE A 15 5.87 -19.49 11.23
C PHE A 15 6.00 -20.97 10.84
N ASN A 16 6.72 -21.25 9.77
CA ASN A 16 7.06 -22.62 9.37
C ASN A 16 8.57 -22.83 9.45
N LYS A 17 9.02 -23.60 10.44
CA LYS A 17 10.44 -23.91 10.68
C LYS A 17 11.05 -24.83 9.62
N ASP A 18 10.21 -25.58 8.89
CA ASP A 18 10.60 -26.51 7.85
C ASP A 18 10.57 -25.87 6.46
N ALA A 19 10.42 -24.57 6.39
CA ALA A 19 10.43 -23.82 5.12
C ALA A 19 11.80 -23.99 4.41
N ILE A 20 11.76 -24.37 3.14
CA ILE A 20 12.96 -24.55 2.30
C ILE A 20 13.75 -23.23 2.20
N VAL A 21 13.04 -22.09 2.07
CA VAL A 21 13.66 -20.77 2.08
C VAL A 21 13.53 -20.19 3.48
N PRO A 22 14.63 -19.97 4.20
CA PRO A 22 14.61 -19.43 5.56
C PRO A 22 14.38 -17.89 5.56
N ALA A 23 13.32 -17.45 4.87
CA ALA A 23 12.96 -16.03 4.82
C ALA A 23 12.51 -15.55 6.19
N THR A 24 13.00 -14.40 6.60
CA THR A 24 12.70 -13.79 7.91
C THR A 24 11.84 -12.53 7.79
N PHE A 25 11.67 -12.02 6.60
CA PHE A 25 10.99 -10.74 6.40
C PHE A 25 10.59 -10.52 4.93
N LEU A 26 9.36 -10.04 4.69
CA LEU A 26 8.92 -9.54 3.40
C LEU A 26 9.40 -8.09 3.25
N SER A 27 10.54 -7.91 2.58
CA SER A 27 11.31 -6.66 2.65
C SER A 27 10.78 -5.53 1.76
N HIS A 28 10.35 -5.84 0.55
CA HIS A 28 9.94 -4.84 -0.44
C HIS A 28 9.11 -5.43 -1.57
N GLY A 29 8.35 -4.55 -2.21
CA GLY A 29 7.76 -4.74 -3.52
C GLY A 29 8.40 -3.84 -4.56
N THR A 30 7.96 -3.93 -5.81
CA THR A 30 8.41 -3.06 -6.90
C THR A 30 7.23 -2.62 -7.74
N LEU A 31 7.17 -1.32 -8.06
CA LEU A 31 6.21 -0.73 -8.97
C LEU A 31 6.94 -0.12 -10.18
N GLY A 32 6.35 -0.25 -11.34
CA GLY A 32 6.79 0.49 -12.51
C GLY A 32 6.15 1.88 -12.55
N VAL A 33 6.94 2.91 -12.88
CA VAL A 33 6.48 4.29 -13.02
C VAL A 33 6.95 4.88 -14.35
N ARG A 34 6.22 5.86 -14.89
CA ARG A 34 6.54 6.47 -16.19
C ARG A 34 7.44 7.68 -16.03
N ASP A 35 7.21 8.46 -14.99
CA ASP A 35 7.90 9.71 -14.71
C ASP A 35 8.18 9.78 -13.20
N ILE A 36 9.44 9.62 -12.85
CA ILE A 36 9.90 9.55 -11.45
C ILE A 36 9.49 10.79 -10.66
N ASP A 37 9.64 11.97 -11.24
CA ASP A 37 9.44 13.23 -10.51
C ASP A 37 7.95 13.46 -10.24
N LYS A 38 7.09 13.15 -11.22
CA LYS A 38 5.64 13.25 -11.05
C LYS A 38 5.10 12.23 -10.07
N THR A 39 5.55 10.98 -10.17
CA THR A 39 5.09 9.92 -9.27
C THR A 39 5.58 10.17 -7.85
N ARG A 40 6.83 10.59 -7.69
CA ARG A 40 7.36 10.95 -6.38
C ARG A 40 6.56 12.09 -5.76
N ARG A 41 6.29 13.17 -6.51
CA ARG A 41 5.46 14.28 -6.04
C ARG A 41 4.09 13.80 -5.57
N PHE A 42 3.41 12.98 -6.38
CA PHE A 42 2.12 12.42 -6.01
C PHE A 42 2.19 11.59 -4.71
N TYR A 43 3.17 10.72 -4.57
CA TYR A 43 3.30 9.88 -3.39
C TYR A 43 3.68 10.66 -2.12
N GLU A 44 4.50 11.70 -2.24
CA GLU A 44 4.85 12.57 -1.12
C GLU A 44 3.69 13.49 -0.70
N GLU A 45 3.02 14.15 -1.66
CA GLU A 45 2.01 15.16 -1.39
C GLU A 45 0.63 14.54 -1.11
N PHE A 46 0.25 13.50 -1.83
CA PHE A 46 -1.09 12.91 -1.75
C PHE A 46 -1.18 11.80 -0.69
N PHE A 47 -0.23 10.85 -0.69
CA PHE A 47 -0.21 9.76 0.27
C PHE A 47 0.62 10.03 1.54
N GLY A 48 1.46 11.05 1.54
CA GLY A 48 2.34 11.35 2.67
C GLY A 48 3.50 10.38 2.84
N PHE A 49 3.92 9.70 1.78
CA PHE A 49 5.02 8.75 1.84
C PHE A 49 6.37 9.46 1.98
N GLU A 50 7.29 8.84 2.72
CA GLU A 50 8.69 9.25 2.71
C GLU A 50 9.38 8.63 1.50
N CYS A 51 9.77 9.47 0.53
CA CYS A 51 10.41 9.04 -0.71
C CYS A 51 11.91 9.33 -0.69
N VAL A 52 12.72 8.34 -1.06
CA VAL A 52 14.19 8.46 -1.15
C VAL A 52 14.66 8.00 -2.53
N GLN A 53 15.29 8.89 -3.27
CA GLN A 53 15.83 8.56 -4.58
C GLN A 53 17.10 7.70 -4.47
N HIS A 54 17.14 6.59 -5.18
CA HIS A 54 18.27 5.68 -5.20
C HIS A 54 19.24 5.97 -6.37
N ASN A 55 18.69 6.33 -7.52
CA ASN A 55 19.44 6.69 -8.73
C ASN A 55 18.52 7.44 -9.71
N ASN A 56 19.00 7.69 -10.93
CA ASN A 56 18.26 8.49 -11.91
C ASN A 56 16.96 7.85 -12.43
N ILE A 57 16.75 6.57 -12.20
CA ILE A 57 15.58 5.82 -12.69
C ILE A 57 14.81 5.10 -11.59
N ALA A 58 15.18 5.30 -10.32
CA ALA A 58 14.52 4.62 -9.22
C ALA A 58 14.49 5.46 -7.94
N PHE A 59 13.37 5.41 -7.25
CA PHE A 59 13.22 5.85 -5.87
C PHE A 59 12.53 4.77 -5.04
N CYS A 60 12.66 4.87 -3.74
CA CYS A 60 11.98 4.00 -2.80
C CYS A 60 11.06 4.85 -1.92
N PHE A 61 9.88 4.36 -1.63
CA PHE A 61 9.02 4.97 -0.63
C PHE A 61 8.70 4.03 0.52
N ARG A 62 8.31 4.62 1.64
CA ARG A 62 7.79 3.92 2.83
C ARG A 62 6.75 4.79 3.53
N LEU A 63 5.81 4.16 4.23
CA LEU A 63 4.88 4.83 5.14
C LEU A 63 5.25 4.55 6.61
N ASN A 64 5.91 3.42 6.85
CA ASN A 64 6.39 3.00 8.16
C ASN A 64 7.86 2.52 8.07
N THR A 65 8.42 2.05 9.17
CA THR A 65 9.84 1.66 9.24
C THR A 65 10.17 0.29 8.66
N HIS A 66 9.17 -0.52 8.29
CA HIS A 66 9.38 -1.94 7.99
C HIS A 66 9.24 -2.27 6.51
N ASN A 67 8.17 -1.84 5.87
CA ASN A 67 7.90 -2.15 4.47
C ASN A 67 8.27 -0.99 3.56
N ARG A 68 8.87 -1.30 2.44
CA ARG A 68 9.21 -0.32 1.41
C ARG A 68 8.81 -0.83 0.04
N VAL A 69 8.57 0.09 -0.86
CA VAL A 69 8.30 -0.21 -2.26
C VAL A 69 9.30 0.55 -3.12
N VAL A 70 9.88 -0.14 -4.09
CA VAL A 70 10.84 0.44 -5.04
C VAL A 70 10.06 0.82 -6.30
N CYS A 71 10.12 2.09 -6.68
CA CYS A 71 9.59 2.58 -7.95
C CYS A 71 10.70 2.64 -8.99
N VAL A 72 10.49 2.00 -10.13
CA VAL A 72 11.46 1.96 -11.22
C VAL A 72 10.85 2.55 -12.48
N GLN A 73 11.53 3.54 -13.07
CA GLN A 73 11.07 4.15 -14.31
C GLN A 73 11.09 3.14 -15.45
N THR A 74 9.97 3.00 -16.13
CA THR A 74 9.80 2.10 -17.26
C THR A 74 9.32 2.86 -18.49
N ARG A 75 9.79 2.43 -19.67
CA ARG A 75 9.33 2.97 -20.96
C ARG A 75 8.07 2.28 -21.47
N ARG A 76 7.68 1.16 -20.86
CA ARG A 76 6.50 0.39 -21.27
C ARG A 76 5.28 0.85 -20.48
N PRO A 77 4.13 1.03 -21.10
CA PRO A 77 2.89 1.21 -20.37
C PRO A 77 2.68 0.02 -19.42
N LEU A 78 2.28 0.33 -18.20
CA LEU A 78 1.91 -0.68 -17.22
C LEU A 78 0.39 -0.81 -17.29
N GLU A 79 -0.07 -2.02 -17.48
CA GLU A 79 -1.47 -2.38 -17.34
C GLU A 79 -1.57 -3.28 -16.12
N MET A 80 -2.06 -2.70 -15.02
CA MET A 80 -2.27 -3.43 -13.78
C MET A 80 -3.75 -3.77 -13.67
N ASP A 81 -4.03 -5.01 -13.31
CA ASP A 81 -5.37 -5.42 -12.90
C ASP A 81 -5.65 -4.96 -11.47
N MET A 82 -6.90 -4.59 -11.17
CA MET A 82 -7.31 -4.15 -9.83
C MET A 82 -7.05 -5.21 -8.75
N MET A 83 -7.03 -6.50 -9.11
CA MET A 83 -6.65 -7.58 -8.20
C MET A 83 -5.17 -7.56 -7.80
N THR A 84 -4.35 -6.76 -8.48
CA THR A 84 -2.96 -6.50 -8.11
C THR A 84 -2.86 -5.07 -7.59
N HIS A 85 -3.16 -4.86 -6.32
CA HIS A 85 -3.20 -3.55 -5.68
C HIS A 85 -2.37 -3.53 -4.39
N TRP A 86 -2.14 -2.33 -3.89
CA TRP A 86 -1.52 -2.07 -2.60
C TRP A 86 -2.57 -1.46 -1.66
N GLY A 87 -2.64 -1.98 -0.43
CA GLY A 87 -3.55 -1.48 0.60
C GLY A 87 -2.91 -0.41 1.48
N LEU A 88 -3.72 0.59 1.85
CA LEU A 88 -3.40 1.65 2.80
C LEU A 88 -4.51 1.68 3.85
N ASP A 89 -4.14 1.44 5.10
CA ASP A 89 -5.08 1.50 6.22
C ASP A 89 -5.24 2.93 6.72
N VAL A 90 -6.48 3.30 7.01
CA VAL A 90 -6.85 4.54 7.70
C VAL A 90 -7.61 4.22 8.98
N ALA A 91 -7.77 5.20 9.87
CA ALA A 91 -8.25 4.95 11.22
C ALA A 91 -9.78 4.82 11.33
N SER A 92 -10.53 5.24 10.31
CA SER A 92 -12.00 5.16 10.32
C SER A 92 -12.63 5.16 8.93
N GLU A 93 -13.90 4.80 8.82
CA GLU A 93 -14.69 4.89 7.59
C GLU A 93 -14.81 6.34 7.10
N GLU A 94 -14.90 7.32 8.02
CA GLU A 94 -14.93 8.74 7.65
C GLU A 94 -13.61 9.18 7.00
N GLU A 95 -12.49 8.59 7.39
CA GLU A 95 -11.20 8.84 6.74
C GLU A 95 -11.13 8.20 5.35
N VAL A 96 -11.78 7.05 5.12
CA VAL A 96 -11.97 6.46 3.78
C VAL A 96 -12.75 7.44 2.89
N ASP A 97 -13.89 7.95 3.37
CA ASP A 97 -14.72 8.91 2.64
C ASP A 97 -13.97 10.22 2.36
N GLY A 98 -13.23 10.71 3.34
CA GLY A 98 -12.37 11.89 3.21
C GLY A 98 -11.27 11.70 2.16
N ALA A 99 -10.61 10.54 2.16
CA ALA A 99 -9.60 10.19 1.16
C ALA A 99 -10.20 10.07 -0.25
N HIS A 100 -11.39 9.46 -0.38
CA HIS A 100 -12.12 9.39 -1.63
C HIS A 100 -12.47 10.79 -2.17
N ALA A 101 -13.04 11.66 -1.33
CA ALA A 101 -13.37 13.04 -1.72
C ALA A 101 -12.12 13.83 -2.16
N ASN A 102 -10.99 13.63 -1.48
CA ASN A 102 -9.71 14.24 -1.86
C ASN A 102 -9.19 13.69 -3.20
N ALA A 103 -9.34 12.37 -3.43
CA ALA A 103 -8.96 11.77 -4.71
C ALA A 103 -9.76 12.37 -5.87
N GLU A 104 -11.08 12.51 -5.73
CA GLU A 104 -11.93 13.15 -6.74
C GLU A 104 -11.56 14.63 -6.96
N LYS A 105 -11.36 15.39 -5.87
CA LYS A 105 -11.00 16.81 -5.91
C LYS A 105 -9.68 17.07 -6.63
N HIS A 106 -8.68 16.23 -6.41
CA HIS A 106 -7.33 16.41 -6.92
C HIS A 106 -6.99 15.49 -8.10
N LYS A 107 -8.00 14.86 -8.69
CA LYS A 107 -7.85 13.90 -9.80
C LYS A 107 -7.00 14.42 -10.94
N ASP A 108 -7.34 15.60 -11.44
CA ASP A 108 -6.64 16.20 -12.60
C ASP A 108 -5.24 16.70 -12.24
N GLU A 109 -5.08 17.21 -11.03
CA GLU A 109 -3.80 17.74 -10.52
C GLU A 109 -2.72 16.67 -10.50
N TYR A 110 -3.07 15.47 -10.01
CA TYR A 110 -2.13 14.36 -9.86
C TYR A 110 -2.25 13.32 -10.98
N GLY A 111 -3.19 13.48 -11.90
CA GLY A 111 -3.39 12.55 -13.01
C GLY A 111 -3.93 11.19 -12.61
N ILE A 112 -4.74 11.14 -11.55
CA ILE A 112 -5.42 9.92 -11.11
C ILE A 112 -6.32 9.41 -12.22
N GLN A 113 -6.18 8.14 -12.60
CA GLN A 113 -6.84 7.58 -13.78
C GLN A 113 -8.28 7.14 -13.50
N LYS A 114 -8.47 6.43 -12.40
CA LYS A 114 -9.76 5.89 -11.98
C LYS A 114 -9.95 6.05 -10.49
N ILE A 115 -11.19 6.24 -10.08
CA ILE A 115 -11.60 6.27 -8.67
C ILE A 115 -12.91 5.49 -8.60
N MET A 116 -12.97 4.47 -7.75
CA MET A 116 -14.17 3.69 -7.51
C MET A 116 -14.92 4.27 -6.30
N PRO A 117 -16.24 4.18 -6.25
CA PRO A 117 -16.98 4.62 -5.06
C PRO A 117 -16.64 3.75 -3.85
N PRO A 118 -16.65 4.30 -2.62
CA PRO A 118 -16.50 3.53 -1.41
C PRO A 118 -17.59 2.46 -1.28
N ALA A 119 -17.21 1.29 -0.79
CA ALA A 119 -18.12 0.19 -0.55
C ALA A 119 -17.62 -0.71 0.59
N ASN A 120 -18.55 -1.38 1.27
CA ASN A 120 -18.19 -2.44 2.19
C ASN A 120 -18.07 -3.75 1.40
N GLN A 121 -16.90 -4.36 1.45
CA GLN A 121 -16.61 -5.64 0.81
C GLN A 121 -15.96 -6.58 1.83
N HIS A 122 -16.60 -7.69 2.12
CA HIS A 122 -16.10 -8.70 3.07
C HIS A 122 -15.78 -8.13 4.47
N GLY A 123 -16.59 -7.18 4.95
CA GLY A 123 -16.38 -6.54 6.26
C GLY A 123 -15.31 -5.44 6.28
N VAL A 124 -14.73 -5.11 5.14
CA VAL A 124 -13.78 -4.00 4.98
C VAL A 124 -14.45 -2.86 4.24
N TYR A 125 -14.47 -1.67 4.82
CA TYR A 125 -14.94 -0.46 4.14
C TYR A 125 -13.78 0.19 3.41
N SER A 126 -13.85 0.25 2.08
CA SER A 126 -12.74 0.72 1.24
C SER A 126 -13.18 1.35 -0.06
N PHE A 127 -12.26 2.05 -0.72
CA PHE A 127 -12.36 2.38 -2.13
C PHE A 127 -11.05 2.09 -2.86
N PHE A 128 -11.16 1.87 -4.18
CA PHE A 128 -10.02 1.64 -5.04
C PHE A 128 -9.77 2.85 -5.93
N MET A 129 -8.49 3.15 -6.15
CA MET A 129 -8.09 4.16 -7.13
C MET A 129 -6.89 3.70 -7.94
N GLN A 130 -6.79 4.22 -9.17
CA GLN A 130 -5.67 3.98 -10.06
C GLN A 130 -4.85 5.26 -10.20
N ASP A 131 -3.58 5.19 -9.85
CA ASP A 131 -2.68 6.35 -9.91
C ASP A 131 -2.30 6.75 -11.35
N LEU A 132 -1.43 7.75 -11.47
CA LEU A 132 -0.97 8.27 -12.76
C LEU A 132 -0.17 7.26 -13.60
N ASP A 133 0.31 6.20 -12.98
CA ASP A 133 1.10 5.13 -13.60
C ASP A 133 0.31 3.83 -13.84
N ASN A 134 -1.00 3.85 -13.56
CA ASN A 134 -1.92 2.72 -13.58
C ASN A 134 -1.69 1.69 -12.45
N ASN A 135 -0.95 2.02 -11.39
CA ASN A 135 -0.91 1.18 -10.21
C ASN A 135 -2.20 1.33 -9.41
N TRP A 136 -2.72 0.23 -8.89
CA TRP A 136 -3.93 0.22 -8.10
C TRP A 136 -3.64 0.32 -6.62
N TRP A 137 -4.45 1.13 -5.94
CA TRP A 137 -4.41 1.39 -4.51
C TRP A 137 -5.79 1.17 -3.93
N GLU A 138 -5.85 0.47 -2.79
CA GLU A 138 -7.01 0.37 -1.94
C GLU A 138 -6.76 1.23 -0.70
N VAL A 139 -7.67 2.14 -0.39
CA VAL A 139 -7.69 2.87 0.88
C VAL A 139 -8.81 2.27 1.69
N GLN A 140 -8.48 1.71 2.85
CA GLN A 140 -9.40 0.90 3.63
C GLN A 140 -9.39 1.22 5.11
N HIS A 141 -10.50 0.96 5.76
CA HIS A 141 -10.60 0.81 7.20
C HIS A 141 -10.83 -0.68 7.51
N PRO A 142 -9.79 -1.41 7.98
CA PRO A 142 -9.91 -2.82 8.28
C PRO A 142 -10.73 -3.05 9.55
N PRO A 143 -11.41 -4.22 9.69
CA PRO A 143 -12.06 -4.58 10.93
C PRO A 143 -11.05 -4.81 12.06
N GLU A 144 -11.49 -4.69 13.31
CA GLU A 144 -10.71 -5.08 14.49
C GLU A 144 -11.35 -6.29 15.21
N PRO A 145 -10.64 -7.42 15.32
CA PRO A 145 -9.30 -7.68 14.77
C PRO A 145 -9.31 -7.82 13.25
N ASP A 146 -8.14 -7.59 12.62
CA ASP A 146 -7.91 -7.92 11.22
C ASP A 146 -8.33 -9.36 10.89
N HIS A 147 -8.80 -9.61 9.67
CA HIS A 147 -9.26 -10.94 9.26
C HIS A 147 -8.22 -12.03 9.48
N THR A 148 -6.95 -11.77 9.18
CA THR A 148 -5.87 -12.74 9.36
C THR A 148 -5.70 -13.09 10.83
N ASP A 149 -5.66 -12.09 11.71
CA ASP A 149 -5.57 -12.29 13.15
C ASP A 149 -6.80 -13.01 13.72
N TRP A 150 -7.99 -12.69 13.18
CA TRP A 150 -9.22 -13.38 13.56
C TRP A 150 -9.18 -14.88 13.21
N TYR A 151 -8.78 -15.22 11.96
CA TYR A 151 -8.65 -16.61 11.52
C TYR A 151 -7.55 -17.36 12.27
N LEU A 152 -6.41 -16.74 12.52
CA LEU A 152 -5.34 -17.35 13.31
C LEU A 152 -5.79 -17.71 14.74
N LYS A 153 -6.68 -16.90 15.30
CA LYS A 153 -7.22 -17.12 16.66
C LYS A 153 -8.36 -18.13 16.71
N ASN A 154 -9.25 -18.14 15.72
CA ASN A 154 -10.51 -18.88 15.77
C ASN A 154 -10.55 -20.09 14.83
N GLY A 155 -9.52 -20.29 14.01
CA GLY A 155 -9.46 -21.31 12.96
C GLY A 155 -9.91 -20.78 11.59
N GLU A 156 -9.46 -21.46 10.55
CA GLU A 156 -9.73 -21.09 9.16
C GLU A 156 -11.13 -21.60 8.76
N HIS A 157 -12.14 -20.79 9.01
CA HIS A 157 -13.54 -21.04 8.62
C HIS A 157 -13.96 -20.02 7.56
N PRO A 158 -13.79 -20.32 6.25
CA PRO A 158 -14.16 -19.39 5.18
C PRO A 158 -15.62 -18.92 5.33
N ASN A 159 -15.84 -17.61 5.23
CA ASN A 159 -17.13 -16.91 5.39
C ASN A 159 -17.68 -16.78 6.83
N GLU A 160 -16.89 -17.02 7.85
CA GLU A 160 -17.29 -16.82 9.26
C GLU A 160 -16.57 -15.65 9.94
N ALA A 161 -15.64 -14.97 9.26
CA ALA A 161 -15.00 -13.77 9.77
C ALA A 161 -16.01 -12.62 9.88
N PRO A 162 -15.86 -11.71 10.87
CA PRO A 162 -16.73 -10.57 11.07
C PRO A 162 -16.75 -9.60 9.87
#